data_85521048bbe2e587281aae21b39741b3
#
_entry.id   85521048bbe2e587281aae21b39741b3
#
_cell.length_a   1.000
_cell.length_b   1.000
_cell.length_c   1.000
_cell.angle_alpha   90.00
_cell.angle_beta   90.00
_cell.angle_gamma   90.00
#
_symmetry.space_group_name_H-M   'P 1'
#
loop_
_entity.id
_entity.type
_entity.pdbx_description
1 polymer ?
#
loop_
_entity_poly.entity_id
_entity_poly.type
_entity_poly.pdbx_seq_one_letter_code
_entity_poly.pdbx_strand_id
1 'polypeptide(L)'
;VKVTNSAGKKLKEGTDYKIKKPSGRKNAGIYTVTIEMKGDYTGKYQKTFQIIPKGTAISSVKAKKKAFSVSWKKQAKQTSGYQIQYAVDAKFKKSVVTKNVNNTKKVKLDVSKLKAKKKYYIRVRTYKTVKVNGKSKKIYSGWSKVKAVTTKK
;
A
#
# COMPACT_ATOMS: atom_id res chain seq x y z
N VAL A 1 9.96 20.47 -1.18
CA VAL A 1 10.23 20.41 -2.63
C VAL A 1 11.50 21.23 -2.87
N LYS A 2 12.46 20.66 -3.61
CA LYS A 2 13.65 21.39 -4.06
C LYS A 2 13.45 21.69 -5.54
N VAL A 3 13.51 22.97 -5.92
CA VAL A 3 13.38 23.42 -7.29
C VAL A 3 14.70 24.05 -7.72
N THR A 4 15.21 23.63 -8.88
CA THR A 4 16.44 24.17 -9.48
C THR A 4 16.18 24.52 -10.95
N ASN A 5 16.89 25.50 -11.49
CA ASN A 5 16.90 25.77 -12.94
C ASN A 5 17.80 24.75 -13.69
N SER A 6 17.90 24.88 -14.99
CA SER A 6 18.71 24.02 -15.86
C SER A 6 20.22 24.06 -15.53
N ALA A 7 20.71 25.18 -15.00
CA ALA A 7 22.09 25.36 -14.54
C ALA A 7 22.32 24.82 -13.10
N GLY A 8 21.34 24.17 -12.47
CA GLY A 8 21.45 23.63 -11.12
C GLY A 8 21.29 24.67 -9.99
N LYS A 9 21.08 25.94 -10.30
CA LYS A 9 20.84 27.00 -9.29
C LYS A 9 19.52 26.74 -8.56
N LYS A 10 19.56 26.76 -7.23
CA LYS A 10 18.38 26.62 -6.36
C LYS A 10 17.48 27.84 -6.49
N LEU A 11 16.21 27.59 -6.77
CA LEU A 11 15.18 28.63 -6.87
C LEU A 11 14.46 28.84 -5.53
N LYS A 12 13.94 30.06 -5.32
CA LYS A 12 13.30 30.52 -4.07
C LYS A 12 11.79 30.52 -4.19
N GLU A 13 11.09 29.83 -3.26
CA GLU A 13 9.62 29.87 -3.19
C GLU A 13 9.14 31.28 -2.81
N GLY A 14 8.12 31.75 -3.50
CA GLY A 14 7.57 33.10 -3.35
C GLY A 14 8.09 34.08 -4.41
N THR A 15 9.38 34.05 -4.73
CA THR A 15 10.02 34.90 -5.74
C THR A 15 10.01 34.20 -7.12
N ASP A 16 10.67 33.07 -7.23
CA ASP A 16 10.92 32.39 -8.50
C ASP A 16 9.80 31.37 -8.87
N TYR A 17 9.06 30.90 -7.86
CA TYR A 17 7.95 29.99 -8.05
C TYR A 17 6.96 30.02 -6.88
N LYS A 18 5.75 29.51 -7.11
CA LYS A 18 4.70 29.26 -6.12
C LYS A 18 4.31 27.77 -6.13
N ILE A 19 4.16 27.17 -4.95
CA ILE A 19 3.66 25.80 -4.81
C ILE A 19 2.17 25.83 -4.50
N LYS A 20 1.35 25.28 -5.42
CA LYS A 20 -0.06 24.97 -5.17
C LYS A 20 -0.18 23.55 -4.64
N LYS A 21 -0.50 23.45 -3.36
CA LYS A 21 -0.68 22.17 -2.66
C LYS A 21 -2.15 21.74 -2.71
N PRO A 22 -2.47 20.49 -3.04
CA PRO A 22 -3.84 20.00 -3.03
C PRO A 22 -4.42 19.98 -1.61
N SER A 23 -5.75 20.09 -1.47
CA SER A 23 -6.46 19.90 -0.19
C SER A 23 -6.49 18.43 0.23
N GLY A 24 -6.96 18.14 1.45
CA GLY A 24 -7.23 16.78 1.91
C GLY A 24 -6.01 15.89 2.16
N ARG A 25 -4.79 16.42 2.14
CA ARG A 25 -3.52 15.67 2.30
C ARG A 25 -3.31 14.95 3.63
N LYS A 26 -4.27 15.01 4.54
CA LYS A 26 -4.31 14.20 5.77
C LYS A 26 -4.86 12.78 5.53
N ASN A 27 -5.46 12.53 4.37
CA ASN A 27 -6.12 11.28 4.02
C ASN A 27 -5.27 10.43 3.08
N ALA A 28 -5.44 9.10 3.16
CA ALA A 28 -4.85 8.19 2.19
C ALA A 28 -5.40 8.49 0.79
N GLY A 29 -4.51 8.78 -0.16
CA GLY A 29 -4.90 9.26 -1.49
C GLY A 29 -3.70 9.47 -2.42
N ILE A 30 -4.00 9.85 -3.64
CA ILE A 30 -3.03 10.29 -4.64
C ILE A 30 -3.26 11.80 -4.86
N TYR A 31 -2.20 12.57 -4.75
CA TYR A 31 -2.25 14.03 -4.77
C TYR A 31 -1.23 14.58 -5.75
N THR A 32 -1.59 15.67 -6.41
CA THR A 32 -0.69 16.40 -7.32
C THR A 32 -0.35 17.75 -6.73
N VAL A 33 0.93 18.03 -6.62
CA VAL A 33 1.47 19.38 -6.34
C VAL A 33 1.74 20.05 -7.66
N THR A 34 1.31 21.28 -7.81
CA THR A 34 1.65 22.11 -8.96
C THR A 34 2.64 23.19 -8.55
N ILE A 35 3.73 23.32 -9.29
CA ILE A 35 4.72 24.37 -9.17
C ILE A 35 4.48 25.32 -10.32
N GLU A 36 4.10 26.56 -10.02
CA GLU A 36 3.94 27.63 -10.99
C GLU A 36 5.17 28.52 -10.92
N MET A 37 5.88 28.64 -12.01
CA MET A 37 7.06 29.49 -12.11
C MET A 37 6.65 30.97 -12.14
N LYS A 38 7.53 31.86 -11.70
CA LYS A 38 7.32 33.32 -11.59
C LYS A 38 8.60 34.10 -11.94
N GLY A 39 8.45 35.43 -12.09
CA GLY A 39 9.55 36.32 -12.42
C GLY A 39 10.15 35.97 -13.78
N ASP A 40 11.45 35.77 -13.82
CA ASP A 40 12.21 35.40 -15.01
C ASP A 40 12.00 33.95 -15.45
N TYR A 41 11.21 33.17 -14.69
CA TYR A 41 10.93 31.77 -14.98
C TYR A 41 9.48 31.60 -15.38
N THR A 42 9.23 30.75 -16.39
CA THR A 42 7.89 30.48 -16.92
C THR A 42 7.56 28.99 -16.84
N GLY A 43 6.26 28.67 -16.86
CA GLY A 43 5.76 27.29 -16.95
C GLY A 43 5.09 26.78 -15.69
N LYS A 44 4.47 25.59 -15.84
CA LYS A 44 3.81 24.84 -14.77
C LYS A 44 4.33 23.41 -14.76
N TYR A 45 4.74 22.95 -13.59
CA TYR A 45 5.23 21.59 -13.38
C TYR A 45 4.36 20.86 -12.35
N GLN A 46 4.03 19.61 -12.62
CA GLN A 46 3.21 18.81 -11.71
C GLN A 46 3.99 17.60 -11.21
N LYS A 47 3.86 17.33 -9.90
CA LYS A 47 4.43 16.15 -9.27
C LYS A 47 3.37 15.44 -8.47
N THR A 48 3.17 14.15 -8.75
CA THR A 48 2.22 13.30 -8.04
C THR A 48 2.91 12.56 -6.89
N PHE A 49 2.23 12.46 -5.74
CA PHE A 49 2.68 11.67 -4.60
C PHE A 49 1.50 10.90 -3.99
N GLN A 50 1.80 9.88 -3.18
CA GLN A 50 0.80 9.07 -2.52
C GLN A 50 0.92 9.19 -1.00
N ILE A 51 -0.23 9.33 -0.32
CA ILE A 51 -0.37 9.07 1.10
C ILE A 51 -0.99 7.69 1.24
N ILE A 52 -0.21 6.73 1.70
CA ILE A 52 -0.64 5.34 1.82
C ILE A 52 -1.46 5.12 3.09
N PRO A 53 -2.40 4.14 3.11
CA PRO A 53 -3.14 3.80 4.32
C PRO A 53 -2.22 3.20 5.39
N LYS A 54 -2.65 3.27 6.65
CA LYS A 54 -1.95 2.62 7.78
C LYS A 54 -1.93 1.11 7.56
N GLY A 55 -0.78 0.47 7.76
CA GLY A 55 -0.62 -0.98 7.67
C GLY A 55 -1.32 -1.74 8.80
N THR A 56 -1.29 -3.07 8.72
CA THR A 56 -1.78 -3.96 9.75
C THR A 56 -0.75 -5.04 10.09
N ALA A 57 -1.01 -5.85 11.10
CA ALA A 57 -0.14 -6.94 11.52
C ALA A 57 -0.93 -8.24 11.66
N ILE A 58 -0.29 -9.37 11.34
CA ILE A 58 -0.84 -10.70 11.60
C ILE A 58 -0.89 -10.92 13.11
N SER A 59 -2.08 -11.19 13.65
CA SER A 59 -2.31 -11.50 15.05
C SER A 59 -2.10 -13.00 15.33
N SER A 60 -2.60 -13.88 14.46
CA SER A 60 -2.43 -15.33 14.63
C SER A 60 -2.41 -16.06 13.29
N VAL A 61 -1.75 -17.22 13.29
CA VAL A 61 -1.82 -18.20 12.20
C VAL A 61 -2.03 -19.58 12.84
N LYS A 62 -3.03 -20.33 12.35
CA LYS A 62 -3.36 -21.67 12.87
C LYS A 62 -3.26 -22.69 11.74
N ALA A 63 -2.45 -23.74 11.97
CA ALA A 63 -2.33 -24.87 11.05
C ALA A 63 -3.59 -25.76 11.10
N LYS A 64 -4.03 -26.22 9.92
CA LYS A 64 -5.14 -27.16 9.74
C LYS A 64 -4.74 -28.25 8.73
N LYS A 65 -5.54 -29.30 8.62
CA LYS A 65 -5.36 -30.38 7.62
C LYS A 65 -5.40 -29.78 6.21
N LYS A 66 -4.31 -29.90 5.48
CA LYS A 66 -4.12 -29.32 4.12
C LYS A 66 -4.64 -27.87 4.00
N ALA A 67 -4.48 -27.08 5.10
CA ALA A 67 -5.05 -25.74 5.23
C ALA A 67 -4.35 -24.92 6.32
N PHE A 68 -4.64 -23.63 6.36
CA PHE A 68 -4.35 -22.77 7.50
C PHE A 68 -5.42 -21.67 7.63
N SER A 69 -5.56 -21.09 8.81
CA SER A 69 -6.25 -19.82 9.00
C SER A 69 -5.28 -18.75 9.46
N VAL A 70 -5.46 -17.54 8.94
CA VAL A 70 -4.70 -16.34 9.32
C VAL A 70 -5.64 -15.26 9.78
N SER A 71 -5.31 -14.62 10.90
CA SER A 71 -6.04 -13.45 11.42
C SER A 71 -5.09 -12.26 11.54
N TRP A 72 -5.63 -11.04 11.44
CA TRP A 72 -4.86 -9.80 11.53
C TRP A 72 -5.60 -8.74 12.33
N LYS A 73 -4.87 -7.68 12.74
CA LYS A 73 -5.45 -6.57 13.48
C LYS A 73 -6.35 -5.75 12.55
N LYS A 74 -7.57 -5.41 13.02
CA LYS A 74 -8.51 -4.57 12.28
C LYS A 74 -7.92 -3.20 12.01
N GLN A 75 -8.06 -2.74 10.77
CA GLN A 75 -7.67 -1.40 10.34
C GLN A 75 -8.76 -0.86 9.40
N ALA A 76 -9.72 -0.13 9.96
CA ALA A 76 -10.87 0.38 9.20
C ALA A 76 -10.67 1.82 8.72
N LYS A 77 -9.95 2.66 9.50
CA LYS A 77 -9.78 4.08 9.19
C LYS A 77 -8.97 4.25 7.90
N GLN A 78 -9.56 4.92 6.92
CA GLN A 78 -8.97 5.18 5.60
C GLN A 78 -8.50 3.92 4.85
N THR A 79 -9.18 2.81 5.06
CA THR A 79 -8.90 1.51 4.46
C THR A 79 -10.15 1.00 3.74
N SER A 80 -9.97 0.37 2.57
CA SER A 80 -11.06 -0.28 1.81
C SER A 80 -11.04 -1.79 1.96
N GLY A 81 -9.93 -2.36 2.43
CA GLY A 81 -9.78 -3.79 2.62
C GLY A 81 -8.34 -4.22 2.84
N TYR A 82 -8.15 -5.53 2.77
CA TYR A 82 -6.84 -6.17 3.02
C TYR A 82 -6.41 -7.00 1.82
N GLN A 83 -5.11 -7.09 1.63
CA GLN A 83 -4.50 -8.00 0.69
C GLN A 83 -3.58 -8.95 1.45
N ILE A 84 -3.80 -10.24 1.27
CA ILE A 84 -3.04 -11.31 1.88
C ILE A 84 -2.22 -11.99 0.78
N GLN A 85 -0.94 -12.22 1.04
CA GLN A 85 -0.11 -13.09 0.22
C GLN A 85 0.39 -14.26 1.05
N TYR A 86 0.42 -15.43 0.40
CA TYR A 86 1.10 -16.60 0.95
C TYR A 86 1.90 -17.29 -0.15
N ALA A 87 3.02 -17.90 0.24
CA ALA A 87 3.96 -18.55 -0.65
C ALA A 87 4.71 -19.68 0.07
N VAL A 88 5.33 -20.57 -0.68
CA VAL A 88 6.24 -21.59 -0.13
C VAL A 88 7.67 -21.07 0.06
N ASP A 89 7.93 -19.84 -0.37
CA ASP A 89 9.21 -19.15 -0.29
C ASP A 89 9.08 -17.88 0.57
N ALA A 90 10.00 -17.72 1.53
CA ALA A 90 10.01 -16.59 2.47
C ALA A 90 10.24 -15.23 1.79
N LYS A 91 10.89 -15.23 0.62
CA LYS A 91 11.15 -14.01 -0.17
C LYS A 91 9.98 -13.65 -1.10
N PHE A 92 8.92 -14.48 -1.14
CA PHE A 92 7.74 -14.30 -2.00
C PHE A 92 8.09 -14.15 -3.49
N LYS A 93 9.04 -14.94 -3.98
CA LYS A 93 9.45 -14.98 -5.39
C LYS A 93 8.79 -16.14 -6.16
N LYS A 94 8.46 -17.24 -5.48
CA LYS A 94 7.92 -18.47 -6.09
C LYS A 94 6.54 -18.81 -5.52
N SER A 95 5.63 -19.27 -6.38
CA SER A 95 4.28 -19.77 -6.00
C SER A 95 3.51 -18.81 -5.10
N VAL A 96 3.55 -17.52 -5.41
CA VAL A 96 2.87 -16.48 -4.62
C VAL A 96 1.39 -16.46 -4.97
N VAL A 97 0.55 -16.71 -3.98
CA VAL A 97 -0.90 -16.55 -4.11
C VAL A 97 -1.33 -15.27 -3.40
N THR A 98 -2.13 -14.47 -4.10
CA THR A 98 -2.66 -13.20 -3.59
C THR A 98 -4.17 -13.31 -3.44
N LYS A 99 -4.68 -12.97 -2.25
CA LYS A 99 -6.12 -12.89 -1.93
C LYS A 99 -6.45 -11.47 -1.45
N ASN A 100 -7.56 -10.93 -1.96
CA ASN A 100 -8.10 -9.64 -1.51
C ASN A 100 -9.34 -9.87 -0.64
N VAL A 101 -9.46 -9.10 0.44
CA VAL A 101 -10.63 -9.05 1.32
C VAL A 101 -11.18 -7.63 1.27
N ASN A 102 -12.26 -7.42 0.53
CA ASN A 102 -12.88 -6.11 0.28
C ASN A 102 -13.83 -5.70 1.43
N ASN A 103 -13.52 -6.09 2.65
CA ASN A 103 -14.31 -5.80 3.84
C ASN A 103 -13.38 -5.56 5.03
N THR A 104 -13.39 -4.37 5.59
CA THR A 104 -12.53 -3.99 6.72
C THR A 104 -12.95 -4.62 8.05
N LYS A 105 -14.17 -5.15 8.15
CA LYS A 105 -14.65 -5.88 9.33
C LYS A 105 -14.14 -7.33 9.33
N LYS A 106 -13.89 -7.91 8.15
CA LYS A 106 -13.34 -9.27 8.02
C LYS A 106 -11.84 -9.26 8.25
N VAL A 107 -11.41 -9.82 9.37
CA VAL A 107 -10.01 -9.84 9.84
C VAL A 107 -9.43 -11.25 9.93
N LYS A 108 -10.06 -12.21 9.24
CA LYS A 108 -9.65 -13.61 9.16
C LYS A 108 -9.84 -14.14 7.75
N LEU A 109 -8.94 -15.02 7.33
CA LEU A 109 -9.02 -15.78 6.09
C LEU A 109 -8.64 -17.24 6.36
N ASP A 110 -9.49 -18.16 5.91
CA ASP A 110 -9.18 -19.58 5.85
C ASP A 110 -8.72 -19.92 4.43
N VAL A 111 -7.60 -20.65 4.34
CA VAL A 111 -7.01 -21.09 3.08
C VAL A 111 -6.94 -22.61 3.10
N SER A 112 -7.58 -23.25 2.14
CA SER A 112 -7.67 -24.72 2.01
C SER A 112 -7.06 -25.22 0.69
N LYS A 113 -7.13 -26.52 0.46
CA LYS A 113 -6.60 -27.20 -0.73
C LYS A 113 -5.08 -27.01 -0.89
N LEU A 114 -4.37 -26.98 0.23
CA LEU A 114 -2.92 -26.87 0.27
C LEU A 114 -2.27 -28.25 0.36
N LYS A 115 -0.96 -28.32 0.10
CA LYS A 115 -0.17 -29.53 0.31
C LYS A 115 -0.07 -29.82 1.82
N ALA A 116 -0.19 -31.09 2.22
CA ALA A 116 0.03 -31.53 3.59
C ALA A 116 1.50 -31.37 3.99
N LYS A 117 1.75 -31.19 5.28
CA LYS A 117 3.12 -31.06 5.88
C LYS A 117 4.00 -30.03 5.13
N LYS A 118 3.39 -29.00 4.49
CA LYS A 118 4.10 -27.98 3.72
C LYS A 118 4.15 -26.67 4.48
N LYS A 119 5.33 -26.06 4.56
CA LYS A 119 5.53 -24.74 5.15
C LYS A 119 5.11 -23.64 4.19
N TYR A 120 4.30 -22.71 4.69
CA TYR A 120 3.85 -21.52 3.98
C TYR A 120 4.23 -20.27 4.75
N TYR A 121 4.64 -19.23 4.04
CA TYR A 121 4.95 -17.89 4.54
C TYR A 121 3.80 -16.97 4.17
N ILE A 122 3.39 -16.11 5.09
CA ILE A 122 2.18 -15.30 4.97
C ILE A 122 2.51 -13.87 5.36
N ARG A 123 1.99 -12.91 4.58
CA ARG A 123 2.03 -11.48 4.88
C ARG A 123 0.71 -10.82 4.52
N VAL A 124 0.38 -9.73 5.19
CA VAL A 124 -0.85 -8.96 4.96
C VAL A 124 -0.53 -7.49 4.85
N ARG A 125 -1.31 -6.77 4.05
CA ARG A 125 -1.30 -5.31 4.00
C ARG A 125 -2.71 -4.77 3.84
N THR A 126 -2.92 -3.51 4.16
CA THR A 126 -4.15 -2.79 3.86
C THR A 126 -4.10 -2.18 2.47
N TYR A 127 -5.25 -1.85 1.91
CA TYR A 127 -5.32 -0.98 0.75
C TYR A 127 -6.49 0.01 0.88
N LYS A 128 -6.37 1.15 0.20
CA LYS A 128 -7.43 2.12 -0.04
C LYS A 128 -7.71 2.18 -1.54
N THR A 129 -8.98 2.07 -1.92
CA THR A 129 -9.41 2.35 -3.29
C THR A 129 -9.67 3.85 -3.42
N VAL A 130 -9.06 4.48 -4.40
CA VAL A 130 -9.19 5.90 -4.71
C VAL A 130 -9.59 6.06 -6.18
N LYS A 131 -10.29 7.14 -6.52
CA LYS A 131 -10.54 7.52 -7.91
C LYS A 131 -9.46 8.47 -8.39
N VAL A 132 -8.90 8.20 -9.57
CA VAL A 132 -7.94 9.07 -10.27
C VAL A 132 -8.40 9.17 -11.70
N ASN A 133 -8.75 10.36 -12.15
CA ASN A 133 -9.30 10.61 -13.49
C ASN A 133 -10.47 9.66 -13.82
N GLY A 134 -11.41 9.52 -12.88
CA GLY A 134 -12.58 8.64 -13.02
C GLY A 134 -12.30 7.14 -12.80
N LYS A 135 -11.06 6.68 -12.91
CA LYS A 135 -10.67 5.25 -12.77
C LYS A 135 -10.34 4.89 -11.33
N SER A 136 -10.81 3.73 -10.88
CA SER A 136 -10.49 3.19 -9.55
C SER A 136 -9.05 2.65 -9.51
N LYS A 137 -8.27 3.10 -8.53
CA LYS A 137 -6.90 2.66 -8.27
C LYS A 137 -6.74 2.24 -6.81
N LYS A 138 -6.03 1.14 -6.56
CA LYS A 138 -5.67 0.72 -5.19
C LYS A 138 -4.30 1.28 -4.83
N ILE A 139 -4.22 1.93 -3.67
CA ILE A 139 -2.96 2.28 -3.00
C ILE A 139 -2.79 1.39 -1.77
N TYR A 140 -1.59 0.91 -1.55
CA TYR A 140 -1.30 -0.13 -0.56
C TYR A 140 -0.40 0.41 0.55
N SER A 141 -0.61 -0.09 1.78
CA SER A 141 0.39 0.05 2.84
C SER A 141 1.62 -0.82 2.57
N GLY A 142 2.66 -0.65 3.38
CA GLY A 142 3.71 -1.67 3.50
C GLY A 142 3.14 -3.02 3.96
N TRP A 143 3.88 -4.10 3.69
CA TRP A 143 3.54 -5.44 4.16
C TRP A 143 3.80 -5.58 5.67
N SER A 144 3.02 -6.40 6.34
CA SER A 144 3.29 -6.84 7.71
C SER A 144 4.58 -7.67 7.78
N LYS A 145 5.09 -7.87 9.01
CA LYS A 145 6.07 -8.93 9.26
C LYS A 145 5.52 -10.27 8.78
N VAL A 146 6.38 -11.09 8.19
CA VAL A 146 6.04 -12.42 7.68
C VAL A 146 5.81 -13.36 8.87
N LYS A 147 4.77 -14.19 8.79
CA LYS A 147 4.53 -15.34 9.66
C LYS A 147 4.60 -16.62 8.84
N ALA A 148 5.03 -17.71 9.46
CA ALA A 148 5.08 -19.00 8.80
C ALA A 148 4.15 -19.99 9.51
N VAL A 149 3.67 -20.98 8.76
CA VAL A 149 2.85 -22.09 9.27
C VAL A 149 3.12 -23.35 8.44
N THR A 150 3.17 -24.50 9.10
CA THR A 150 3.22 -25.80 8.41
C THR A 150 1.84 -26.47 8.50
N THR A 151 1.27 -26.81 7.35
CA THR A 151 -0.04 -27.50 7.27
C THR A 151 0.03 -28.88 7.91
N LYS A 152 -1.09 -29.33 8.49
CA LYS A 152 -1.22 -30.69 9.01
C LYS A 152 -1.50 -31.70 7.88
N LYS A 153 -1.28 -33.00 8.19
CA LYS A 153 -1.66 -34.12 7.33
C LYS A 153 -3.17 -34.21 7.10
#